data_dcc83b0bb34a806f795eb563f99b761f
#
_entry.id   dcc83b0bb34a806f795eb563f99b761f
#
_cell.length_a   1.000
_cell.length_b   1.000
_cell.length_c   1.000
_cell.angle_alpha   90.00
_cell.angle_beta   90.00
_cell.angle_gamma   90.00
#
_symmetry.space_group_name_H-M   'P 1'
#
loop_
_entity.id
_entity.type
_entity.pdbx_description
1 polymer ?
#
loop_
_entity_poly.entity_id
_entity_poly.type
_entity_poly.pdbx_seq_one_letter_code
_entity_poly.pdbx_strand_id
1 'polypeptide(L)'
;HIVSIILFIVLVIFLPLISKNYLSKNIQDKISKILGIIIFVNYPIWVILEILAGSFDSTIHLPLHLCRFANLLILFVTFSKNEFIFQLLYFWGLSGMFQGLVSPDILEDFPHFHYFRYFAGHHLFVVAMIYSIVVMKFKPTLIGLRNAYIGINVFLVIAFIYNILFDANYFW
;
A
#
# COMPACT_ATOMS: atom_id res chain seq x y z
N HIS A 1 17.70 5.44 6.47
CA HIS A 1 16.62 6.19 5.85
C HIS A 1 16.98 6.70 4.45
N ILE A 2 18.13 7.43 4.28
CA ILE A 2 18.60 7.93 2.98
C ILE A 2 18.73 6.81 1.94
N VAL A 3 19.30 5.67 2.32
CA VAL A 3 19.46 4.51 1.42
C VAL A 3 18.11 3.98 0.96
N SER A 4 17.11 3.90 1.83
CA SER A 4 15.76 3.44 1.46
C SER A 4 15.07 4.41 0.48
N ILE A 5 15.27 5.71 0.65
CA ILE A 5 14.75 6.74 -0.26
C ILE A 5 15.45 6.65 -1.63
N ILE A 6 16.77 6.51 -1.67
CA ILE A 6 17.51 6.34 -2.94
C ILE A 6 17.03 5.09 -3.68
N LEU A 7 16.91 3.96 -2.98
CA LEU A 7 16.41 2.73 -3.57
C LEU A 7 14.97 2.88 -4.10
N PHE A 8 14.12 3.59 -3.35
CA PHE A 8 12.76 3.90 -3.79
C PHE A 8 12.75 4.74 -5.07
N ILE A 9 13.53 5.82 -5.13
CA ILE A 9 13.62 6.68 -6.32
C ILE A 9 14.10 5.87 -7.53
N VAL A 10 15.10 5.03 -7.34
CA VAL A 10 15.59 4.13 -8.41
C VAL A 10 14.48 3.19 -8.87
N LEU A 11 13.79 2.52 -7.95
CA LEU A 11 12.75 1.56 -8.29
C LEU A 11 11.54 2.23 -8.96
N VAL A 12 11.07 3.38 -8.45
CA VAL A 12 9.87 4.03 -8.99
C VAL A 12 10.07 4.60 -10.40
N ILE A 13 11.31 4.97 -10.73
CA ILE A 13 11.64 5.49 -12.06
C ILE A 13 12.04 4.37 -13.02
N PHE A 14 13.06 3.58 -12.65
CA PHE A 14 13.68 2.65 -13.60
C PHE A 14 12.88 1.37 -13.82
N LEU A 15 12.24 0.81 -12.80
CA LEU A 15 11.48 -0.42 -12.95
C LEU A 15 10.33 -0.30 -13.98
N PRO A 16 9.46 0.73 -13.92
CA PRO A 16 8.41 0.90 -14.93
C PRO A 16 8.97 1.20 -16.33
N LEU A 17 10.03 2.04 -16.43
CA LEU A 17 10.62 2.40 -17.70
C LEU A 17 11.30 1.22 -18.41
N ILE A 18 12.11 0.45 -17.66
CA ILE A 18 12.76 -0.76 -18.19
C ILE A 18 11.69 -1.79 -18.58
N SER A 19 10.71 -2.01 -17.71
CA SER A 19 9.64 -2.96 -18.00
C SER A 19 8.88 -2.60 -19.27
N LYS A 20 8.49 -1.33 -19.41
CA LYS A 20 7.72 -0.87 -20.57
C LYS A 20 8.50 -0.99 -21.89
N ASN A 21 9.79 -0.66 -21.88
CA ASN A 21 10.58 -0.51 -23.10
C ASN A 21 11.29 -1.81 -23.52
N TYR A 22 11.64 -2.68 -22.58
CA TYR A 22 12.52 -3.83 -22.85
C TYR A 22 11.92 -5.19 -22.49
N LEU A 23 10.81 -5.26 -21.75
CA LEU A 23 10.27 -6.54 -21.29
C LEU A 23 8.99 -6.93 -22.04
N SER A 24 8.80 -8.22 -22.26
CA SER A 24 7.57 -8.76 -22.83
C SER A 24 6.38 -8.58 -21.89
N LYS A 25 5.17 -8.54 -22.45
CA LYS A 25 3.93 -8.37 -21.67
C LYS A 25 3.76 -9.44 -20.56
N ASN A 26 4.21 -10.67 -20.83
CA ASN A 26 4.16 -11.75 -19.84
C ASN A 26 5.08 -11.45 -18.64
N ILE A 27 6.29 -10.93 -18.88
CA ILE A 27 7.21 -10.54 -17.81
C ILE A 27 6.67 -9.32 -17.06
N GLN A 28 6.12 -8.34 -17.76
CA GLN A 28 5.48 -7.17 -17.16
C GLN A 28 4.35 -7.58 -16.20
N ASP A 29 3.49 -8.53 -16.61
CA ASP A 29 2.42 -9.05 -15.77
C ASP A 29 2.95 -9.81 -14.55
N LYS A 30 3.99 -10.63 -14.71
CA LYS A 30 4.66 -11.30 -13.59
C LYS A 30 5.24 -10.31 -12.58
N ILE A 31 5.91 -9.25 -13.02
CA ILE A 31 6.45 -8.21 -12.13
C ILE A 31 5.31 -7.53 -11.35
N SER A 32 4.22 -7.16 -12.03
CA SER A 32 3.05 -6.58 -11.37
C SER A 32 2.52 -7.50 -10.26
N LYS A 33 2.36 -8.80 -10.53
CA LYS A 33 1.88 -9.79 -9.56
C LYS A 33 2.84 -9.98 -8.39
N ILE A 34 4.16 -10.03 -8.67
CA ILE A 34 5.19 -10.14 -7.62
C ILE A 34 5.14 -8.92 -6.69
N LEU A 35 5.06 -7.71 -7.23
CA LEU A 35 4.89 -6.50 -6.44
C LEU A 35 3.63 -6.59 -5.56
N GLY A 36 2.50 -6.99 -6.14
CA GLY A 36 1.24 -7.18 -5.41
C GLY A 36 1.36 -8.17 -4.27
N ILE A 37 2.01 -9.33 -4.49
CA ILE A 37 2.23 -10.34 -3.46
C ILE A 37 3.08 -9.79 -2.32
N ILE A 38 4.23 -9.17 -2.63
CA ILE A 38 5.14 -8.63 -1.61
C ILE A 38 4.43 -7.58 -0.74
N ILE A 39 3.66 -6.68 -1.36
CA ILE A 39 2.90 -5.66 -0.66
C ILE A 39 1.80 -6.30 0.20
N PHE A 40 1.06 -7.23 -0.37
CA PHE A 40 -0.05 -7.89 0.33
C PHE A 40 0.42 -8.68 1.54
N VAL A 41 1.45 -9.53 1.40
CA VAL A 41 1.89 -10.42 2.50
C VAL A 41 2.51 -9.67 3.67
N ASN A 42 2.96 -8.45 3.45
CA ASN A 42 3.54 -7.60 4.47
C ASN A 42 2.65 -7.46 5.72
N TYR A 43 1.36 -7.19 5.53
CA TYR A 43 0.42 -7.03 6.63
C TYR A 43 0.01 -8.37 7.29
N PRO A 44 -0.44 -9.40 6.56
CA PRO A 44 -0.78 -10.70 7.17
C PRO A 44 0.38 -11.36 7.91
N ILE A 45 1.60 -11.28 7.39
CA ILE A 45 2.77 -11.83 8.09
C ILE A 45 2.96 -11.16 9.45
N TRP A 46 2.86 -9.84 9.51
CA TRP A 46 2.96 -9.14 10.78
C TRP A 46 1.86 -9.57 11.76
N VAL A 47 0.61 -9.59 11.33
CA VAL A 47 -0.51 -10.00 12.20
C VAL A 47 -0.33 -11.43 12.70
N ILE A 48 0.12 -12.35 11.86
CA ILE A 48 0.41 -13.73 12.26
C ILE A 48 1.52 -13.77 13.31
N LEU A 49 2.59 -12.99 13.15
CA LEU A 49 3.67 -12.92 14.13
C LEU A 49 3.19 -12.39 15.48
N GLU A 50 2.33 -11.36 15.49
CA GLU A 50 1.74 -10.83 16.72
C GLU A 50 0.82 -11.85 17.41
N ILE A 51 0.03 -12.61 16.63
CA ILE A 51 -0.79 -13.71 17.18
C ILE A 51 0.09 -14.80 17.81
N LEU A 52 1.14 -15.22 17.12
CA LEU A 52 2.05 -16.25 17.61
C LEU A 52 2.85 -15.79 18.84
N ALA A 53 3.16 -14.51 18.94
CA ALA A 53 3.82 -13.91 20.10
C ALA A 53 2.86 -13.68 21.29
N GLY A 54 1.55 -13.84 21.11
CA GLY A 54 0.53 -13.55 22.12
C GLY A 54 0.33 -12.05 22.39
N SER A 55 0.83 -11.19 21.49
CA SER A 55 0.75 -9.71 21.59
C SER A 55 -0.33 -9.11 20.68
N PHE A 56 -1.14 -9.94 20.02
CA PHE A 56 -2.21 -9.44 19.16
C PHE A 56 -3.24 -8.63 19.95
N ASP A 57 -3.47 -7.41 19.50
CA ASP A 57 -4.46 -6.49 20.04
C ASP A 57 -5.34 -5.95 18.90
N SER A 58 -6.65 -6.17 18.99
CA SER A 58 -7.60 -5.73 17.97
C SER A 58 -7.72 -4.19 17.89
N THR A 59 -7.29 -3.46 18.91
CA THR A 59 -7.28 -1.99 18.89
C THR A 59 -6.09 -1.40 18.12
N ILE A 60 -5.10 -2.24 17.78
CA ILE A 60 -3.86 -1.84 17.10
C ILE A 60 -3.67 -2.56 15.76
N HIS A 61 -4.01 -3.88 15.72
CA HIS A 61 -3.55 -4.76 14.66
C HIS A 61 -4.53 -4.96 13.51
N LEU A 62 -5.79 -4.50 13.59
CA LEU A 62 -6.74 -4.60 12.48
C LEU A 62 -6.36 -3.70 11.28
N PRO A 63 -6.86 -4.01 10.07
CA PRO A 63 -6.54 -3.25 8.87
C PRO A 63 -7.37 -1.96 8.73
N LEU A 64 -7.61 -1.26 9.85
CA LEU A 64 -8.40 -0.02 9.90
C LEU A 64 -7.55 1.25 9.75
N HIS A 65 -6.23 1.12 9.55
CA HIS A 65 -5.42 2.19 8.97
C HIS A 65 -5.47 2.08 7.44
N LEU A 66 -5.60 3.20 6.76
CA LEU A 66 -5.77 3.26 5.31
C LEU A 66 -4.63 2.53 4.54
N CYS A 67 -3.39 2.67 5.01
CA CYS A 67 -2.23 2.02 4.39
C CYS A 67 -2.30 0.49 4.49
N ARG A 68 -2.73 -0.07 5.63
CA ARG A 68 -2.88 -1.52 5.81
C ARG A 68 -4.00 -2.06 4.92
N PHE A 69 -5.13 -1.36 4.89
CA PHE A 69 -6.26 -1.71 4.05
C PHE A 69 -5.92 -1.66 2.56
N ALA A 70 -5.23 -0.59 2.12
CA ALA A 70 -4.76 -0.45 0.76
C ALA A 70 -3.80 -1.58 0.35
N ASN A 71 -2.88 -1.99 1.23
CA ASN A 71 -1.98 -3.12 0.98
C ASN A 71 -2.74 -4.44 0.76
N LEU A 72 -3.86 -4.66 1.45
CA LEU A 72 -4.70 -5.84 1.22
C LEU A 72 -5.41 -5.79 -0.14
N LEU A 73 -5.86 -4.62 -0.56
CA LEU A 73 -6.59 -4.46 -1.82
C LEU A 73 -5.69 -4.49 -3.06
N ILE A 74 -4.36 -4.40 -2.92
CA ILE A 74 -3.42 -4.32 -4.05
C ILE A 74 -3.51 -5.52 -5.00
N LEU A 75 -3.88 -6.70 -4.51
CA LEU A 75 -4.03 -7.90 -5.34
C LEU A 75 -5.13 -7.75 -6.39
N PHE A 76 -6.20 -7.02 -6.09
CA PHE A 76 -7.25 -6.76 -7.09
C PHE A 76 -6.75 -5.92 -8.26
N VAL A 77 -5.78 -5.05 -8.02
CA VAL A 77 -5.14 -4.26 -9.09
C VAL A 77 -4.16 -5.12 -9.88
N THR A 78 -3.29 -5.87 -9.19
CA THR A 78 -2.17 -6.56 -9.82
C THR A 78 -2.57 -7.87 -10.50
N PHE A 79 -3.56 -8.61 -9.96
CA PHE A 79 -4.04 -9.88 -10.50
C PHE A 79 -5.29 -9.72 -11.35
N SER A 80 -6.32 -9.09 -10.80
CA SER A 80 -7.64 -8.99 -11.47
C SER A 80 -7.73 -7.81 -12.42
N LYS A 81 -6.71 -6.92 -12.46
CA LYS A 81 -6.71 -5.71 -13.27
C LYS A 81 -7.94 -4.82 -13.03
N ASN A 82 -8.41 -4.77 -11.79
CA ASN A 82 -9.62 -4.06 -11.42
C ASN A 82 -9.39 -2.55 -11.42
N GLU A 83 -9.95 -1.86 -12.40
CA GLU A 83 -9.78 -0.41 -12.55
C GLU A 83 -10.48 0.40 -11.44
N PHE A 84 -11.59 -0.08 -10.91
CA PHE A 84 -12.28 0.60 -9.82
C PHE A 84 -11.40 0.62 -8.55
N ILE A 85 -10.85 -0.54 -8.17
CA ILE A 85 -9.94 -0.63 -7.02
C ILE A 85 -8.65 0.17 -7.29
N PHE A 86 -8.11 0.12 -8.51
CA PHE A 86 -6.96 0.96 -8.87
C PHE A 86 -7.25 2.44 -8.63
N GLN A 87 -8.42 2.96 -9.04
CA GLN A 87 -8.80 4.35 -8.82
C GLN A 87 -8.80 4.72 -7.33
N LEU A 88 -9.39 3.87 -6.49
CA LEU A 88 -9.38 4.08 -5.03
C LEU A 88 -7.96 4.13 -4.49
N LEU A 89 -7.17 3.10 -4.79
CA LEU A 89 -5.81 2.95 -4.29
C LEU A 89 -4.86 4.03 -4.81
N TYR A 90 -5.06 4.51 -6.04
CA TYR A 90 -4.28 5.61 -6.61
C TYR A 90 -4.41 6.87 -5.76
N PHE A 91 -5.65 7.31 -5.49
CA PHE A 91 -5.89 8.54 -4.75
C PHE A 91 -5.56 8.39 -3.25
N TRP A 92 -5.89 7.26 -2.63
CA TRP A 92 -5.56 7.00 -1.23
C TRP A 92 -4.05 6.82 -1.01
N GLY A 93 -3.40 6.09 -1.91
CA GLY A 93 -1.97 5.81 -1.79
C GLY A 93 -1.09 7.03 -2.04
N LEU A 94 -1.41 7.82 -3.06
CA LEU A 94 -0.60 9.02 -3.33
C LEU A 94 -0.82 10.14 -2.32
N SER A 95 -1.97 10.20 -1.65
CA SER A 95 -2.18 11.18 -0.58
C SER A 95 -1.64 10.68 0.77
N GLY A 96 -2.08 9.51 1.24
CA GLY A 96 -1.74 9.01 2.57
C GLY A 96 -0.39 8.30 2.64
N MET A 97 -0.12 7.36 1.72
CA MET A 97 1.14 6.61 1.79
C MET A 97 2.37 7.43 1.39
N PHE A 98 2.22 8.38 0.45
CA PHE A 98 3.30 9.28 0.12
C PHE A 98 3.66 10.18 1.32
N GLN A 99 2.68 10.62 2.08
CA GLN A 99 2.91 11.35 3.34
C GLN A 99 3.78 10.52 4.31
N GLY A 100 3.49 9.23 4.48
CA GLY A 100 4.28 8.32 5.31
C GLY A 100 5.73 8.10 4.82
N LEU A 101 6.04 8.40 3.53
CA LEU A 101 7.41 8.37 3.02
C LEU A 101 8.20 9.62 3.39
N VAL A 102 7.54 10.77 3.39
CA VAL A 102 8.15 12.08 3.69
C VAL A 102 8.31 12.26 5.20
N SER A 103 7.32 11.81 5.97
CA SER A 103 7.26 11.96 7.43
C SER A 103 6.90 10.61 8.06
N PRO A 104 7.86 9.66 8.13
CA PRO A 104 7.60 8.33 8.64
C PRO A 104 7.29 8.36 10.13
N ASP A 105 6.18 7.73 10.52
CA ASP A 105 5.77 7.52 11.90
C ASP A 105 6.13 6.08 12.31
N ILE A 106 7.39 5.87 12.65
CA ILE A 106 7.93 4.61 13.17
C ILE A 106 8.83 4.89 14.36
N LEU A 107 8.68 4.07 15.38
CA LEU A 107 9.49 4.19 16.62
C LEU A 107 10.84 3.45 16.49
N GLU A 108 10.87 2.40 15.70
CA GLU A 108 12.03 1.51 15.56
C GLU A 108 12.91 1.89 14.38
N ASP A 109 14.20 2.00 14.66
CA ASP A 109 15.23 2.24 13.67
C ASP A 109 15.72 0.96 12.97
N PHE A 110 16.50 1.15 11.89
CA PHE A 110 17.22 0.07 11.23
C PHE A 110 18.20 -0.63 12.21
N PRO A 111 18.25 -1.98 12.23
CA PRO A 111 17.67 -2.96 11.28
C PRO A 111 16.39 -3.66 11.80
N HIS A 112 15.57 -3.02 12.58
CA HIS A 112 14.38 -3.64 13.16
C HIS A 112 13.37 -4.10 12.10
N PHE A 113 12.61 -5.19 12.37
CA PHE A 113 11.60 -5.75 11.46
C PHE A 113 10.54 -4.71 11.05
N HIS A 114 10.05 -3.89 11.99
CA HIS A 114 9.04 -2.86 11.71
C HIS A 114 9.56 -1.78 10.77
N TYR A 115 10.86 -1.46 10.81
CA TYR A 115 11.47 -0.55 9.84
C TYR A 115 11.35 -1.09 8.41
N PHE A 116 11.77 -2.34 8.17
CA PHE A 116 11.67 -2.94 6.85
C PHE A 116 10.22 -3.08 6.39
N ARG A 117 9.34 -3.52 7.28
CA ARG A 117 7.91 -3.68 7.00
C ARG A 117 7.27 -2.35 6.58
N TYR A 118 7.55 -1.28 7.31
CA TYR A 118 7.00 0.04 7.04
C TYR A 118 7.43 0.54 5.64
N PHE A 119 8.73 0.57 5.39
CA PHE A 119 9.25 1.07 4.12
C PHE A 119 8.91 0.16 2.93
N ALA A 120 8.92 -1.15 3.10
CA ALA A 120 8.48 -2.08 2.05
C ALA A 120 7.00 -1.84 1.70
N GLY A 121 6.11 -1.74 2.69
CA GLY A 121 4.68 -1.51 2.46
C GLY A 121 4.39 -0.17 1.77
N HIS A 122 5.08 0.91 2.13
CA HIS A 122 4.84 2.24 1.57
C HIS A 122 5.56 2.46 0.24
N HIS A 123 6.87 2.16 0.16
CA HIS A 123 7.66 2.35 -1.06
C HIS A 123 7.16 1.49 -2.22
N LEU A 124 7.02 0.17 -1.99
CA LEU A 124 6.61 -0.74 -3.05
C LEU A 124 5.17 -0.50 -3.49
N PHE A 125 4.31 -0.03 -2.58
CA PHE A 125 2.95 0.37 -2.96
C PHE A 125 2.96 1.51 -3.98
N VAL A 126 3.72 2.57 -3.72
CA VAL A 126 3.85 3.70 -4.67
C VAL A 126 4.48 3.22 -5.99
N VAL A 127 5.51 2.37 -5.92
CA VAL A 127 6.10 1.73 -7.12
C VAL A 127 5.04 0.97 -7.91
N ALA A 128 4.19 0.18 -7.25
CA ALA A 128 3.13 -0.60 -7.90
C ALA A 128 2.06 0.29 -8.54
N MET A 129 1.70 1.43 -7.93
CA MET A 129 0.76 2.39 -8.52
C MET A 129 1.35 3.06 -9.76
N ILE A 130 2.60 3.52 -9.71
CA ILE A 130 3.28 4.09 -10.88
C ILE A 130 3.48 3.04 -11.97
N TYR A 131 3.83 1.81 -11.59
CA TYR A 131 3.92 0.68 -12.52
C TYR A 131 2.58 0.41 -13.24
N SER A 132 1.48 0.46 -12.50
CA SER A 132 0.13 0.28 -13.03
C SER A 132 -0.23 1.34 -14.07
N ILE A 133 0.20 2.60 -13.88
CA ILE A 133 -0.02 3.68 -14.85
C ILE A 133 0.88 3.50 -16.08
N VAL A 134 2.19 3.32 -15.86
CA VAL A 134 3.18 3.38 -16.95
C VAL A 134 3.15 2.13 -17.82
N VAL A 135 3.02 0.94 -17.18
CA VAL A 135 3.15 -0.36 -17.83
C VAL A 135 1.78 -0.96 -18.15
N MET A 136 0.87 -0.99 -17.17
CA MET A 136 -0.46 -1.56 -17.34
C MET A 136 -1.46 -0.58 -18.00
N LYS A 137 -1.07 0.71 -18.12
CA LYS A 137 -1.84 1.78 -18.77
C LYS A 137 -3.15 2.14 -18.09
N PHE A 138 -3.26 1.91 -16.80
CA PHE A 138 -4.37 2.41 -16.01
C PHE A 138 -4.33 3.94 -15.95
N LYS A 139 -5.51 4.56 -15.91
CA LYS A 139 -5.64 6.02 -15.93
C LYS A 139 -6.49 6.48 -14.76
N PRO A 140 -5.98 7.38 -13.89
CA PRO A 140 -6.82 8.03 -12.91
C PRO A 140 -7.84 8.95 -13.61
N THR A 141 -9.07 8.99 -13.09
CA THR A 141 -10.17 9.78 -13.67
C THR A 141 -10.85 10.63 -12.60
N LEU A 142 -11.59 11.65 -13.02
CA LEU A 142 -12.39 12.47 -12.09
C LEU A 142 -13.52 11.66 -11.42
N ILE A 143 -14.08 10.68 -12.14
CA ILE A 143 -15.06 9.76 -11.56
C ILE A 143 -14.37 8.89 -10.48
N GLY A 144 -13.15 8.43 -10.75
CA GLY A 144 -12.32 7.69 -9.78
C GLY A 144 -12.00 8.52 -8.55
N LEU A 145 -11.68 9.80 -8.72
CA LEU A 145 -11.47 10.73 -7.59
C LEU A 145 -12.72 10.86 -6.72
N ARG A 146 -13.89 11.06 -7.34
CA ARG A 146 -15.17 11.11 -6.61
C ARG A 146 -15.41 9.81 -5.85
N ASN A 147 -15.21 8.65 -6.49
CA ASN A 147 -15.41 7.35 -5.85
C ASN A 147 -14.42 7.13 -4.71
N ALA A 148 -13.16 7.54 -4.86
CA ALA A 148 -12.15 7.49 -3.81
C ALA A 148 -12.51 8.39 -2.62
N TYR A 149 -13.04 9.60 -2.89
CA TYR A 149 -13.54 10.50 -1.85
C TYR A 149 -14.71 9.89 -1.07
N ILE A 150 -15.69 9.32 -1.76
CA ILE A 150 -16.80 8.60 -1.10
C ILE A 150 -16.27 7.41 -0.31
N GLY A 151 -15.42 6.60 -0.91
CA GLY A 151 -14.86 5.41 -0.29
C GLY A 151 -14.04 5.71 0.98
N ILE A 152 -13.24 6.78 0.98
CA ILE A 152 -12.46 7.16 2.17
C ILE A 152 -13.38 7.65 3.31
N ASN A 153 -14.45 8.37 3.00
CA ASN A 153 -15.41 8.79 4.01
C ASN A 153 -16.20 7.61 4.60
N VAL A 154 -16.59 6.63 3.78
CA VAL A 154 -17.20 5.38 4.27
C VAL A 154 -16.22 4.63 5.18
N PHE A 155 -14.96 4.50 4.75
CA PHE A 155 -13.92 3.85 5.55
C PHE A 155 -13.67 4.58 6.87
N LEU A 156 -13.63 5.91 6.83
CA LEU A 156 -13.48 6.77 8.03
C LEU A 156 -14.62 6.54 9.03
N VAL A 157 -15.88 6.47 8.56
CA VAL A 157 -17.04 6.21 9.44
C VAL A 157 -16.90 4.83 10.09
N ILE A 158 -16.48 3.81 9.35
CA ILE A 158 -16.25 2.46 9.90
C ILE A 158 -15.16 2.48 10.97
N ALA A 159 -14.01 3.11 10.68
CA ALA A 159 -12.91 3.23 11.64
C ALA A 159 -13.33 4.04 12.88
N PHE A 160 -14.08 5.12 12.71
CA PHE A 160 -14.59 5.95 13.80
C PHE A 160 -15.55 5.19 14.73
N ILE A 161 -16.49 4.43 14.15
CA ILE A 161 -17.40 3.58 14.95
C ILE A 161 -16.59 2.54 15.73
N TYR A 162 -15.60 1.90 15.09
CA TYR A 162 -14.76 0.93 15.77
C TYR A 162 -13.97 1.56 16.92
N ASN A 163 -13.39 2.75 16.70
CA ASN A 163 -12.64 3.47 17.72
C ASN A 163 -13.50 3.76 18.97
N ILE A 164 -14.77 4.19 18.78
CA ILE A 164 -15.69 4.45 19.90
C ILE A 164 -16.06 3.16 20.65
N LEU A 165 -16.31 2.07 19.93
CA LEU A 165 -16.80 0.82 20.55
C LEU A 165 -15.70 0.06 21.29
N PHE A 166 -14.44 0.19 20.88
CA PHE A 166 -13.33 -0.62 21.37
C PHE A 166 -12.17 0.20 21.97
N ASP A 167 -12.37 1.51 22.17
CA ASP A 167 -11.34 2.44 22.67
C ASP A 167 -10.04 2.35 21.84
N ALA A 168 -10.20 2.26 20.52
CA ALA A 168 -9.09 2.15 19.57
C ALA A 168 -8.74 3.53 18.97
N ASN A 169 -7.62 3.62 18.25
CA ASN A 169 -7.17 4.85 17.61
C ASN A 169 -6.74 4.60 16.16
N TYR A 170 -7.67 4.10 15.33
CA TYR A 170 -7.44 3.89 13.91
C TYR A 170 -7.68 5.15 13.10
N PHE A 171 -6.93 5.30 12.00
CA PHE A 171 -7.05 6.38 11.02
C PHE A 171 -6.42 7.73 11.44
N TRP A 172 -6.03 7.88 12.69
CA TRP A 172 -5.39 9.10 13.21
C TRP A 172 -3.88 8.97 13.25
#